data_6193d34cba46bcaa50a35139ef918f9b
#
_entry.id   6193d34cba46bcaa50a35139ef918f9b
#
_cell.length_a   1.000
_cell.length_b   1.000
_cell.length_c   1.000
_cell.angle_alpha   90.00
_cell.angle_beta   90.00
_cell.angle_gamma   90.00
#
_symmetry.space_group_name_H-M   'P 1'
#
loop_
_entity.id
_entity.type
_entity.pdbx_description
1 polymer ?
#
loop_
_entity_poly.entity_id
_entity_poly.type
_entity_poly.pdbx_seq_one_letter_code
_entity_poly.pdbx_strand_id
1 'polypeptide(L)'
;MANAREIKSRINSVKDTMKITNAMYMISSSKMKKAKKILSDTEPYFYNMQGAIARILRHIPDTEHPFFSVRHLIPQEERKVAAIVVTGDKGMAGAYNHNITKMTEEFMEKTPGYHKLYVLGMVGRQYFEKKDVDMDGSFRYTVQKPTMHRARLISEEIVRSFLEREVDEVHIIYTQMQNAVVMEPVNMQLLPLKKTSFSPLQIPAEVHQEEIEMFPSAEGVLDIMIPNYLTGVIYGCLVEAYASENNARMTAMQSSTDSAKKMLQELSIQYNRARQAAITQEITEVCSGAKAQRRK
;
A
#
# COMPACT_ATOMS: atom_id res chain seq x y z
N MET A 1 12.85 16.12 41.38
CA MET A 1 13.00 14.69 41.08
C MET A 1 11.62 14.10 40.77
N ALA A 2 11.47 13.31 39.73
CA ALA A 2 10.17 12.69 39.42
C ALA A 2 9.73 11.80 40.61
N ASN A 3 8.47 11.96 41.04
CA ASN A 3 7.92 11.22 42.18
C ASN A 3 7.80 9.73 41.78
N ALA A 4 8.13 8.81 42.66
CA ALA A 4 8.02 7.36 42.45
C ALA A 4 6.62 6.94 41.91
N ARG A 5 5.57 7.64 42.34
CA ARG A 5 4.20 7.45 41.90
C ARG A 5 4.01 7.79 40.40
N GLU A 6 4.63 8.85 39.93
CA GLU A 6 4.60 9.27 38.53
C GLU A 6 5.32 8.28 37.63
N ILE A 7 6.52 7.81 38.04
CA ILE A 7 7.28 6.79 37.30
C ILE A 7 6.47 5.49 37.22
N LYS A 8 5.81 5.09 38.30
CA LYS A 8 4.95 3.89 38.31
C LYS A 8 3.76 4.02 37.37
N SER A 9 3.13 5.21 37.30
CA SER A 9 2.06 5.50 36.35
C SER A 9 2.55 5.37 34.91
N ARG A 10 3.73 5.92 34.61
CA ARG A 10 4.37 5.83 33.28
C ARG A 10 4.73 4.40 32.89
N ILE A 11 5.23 3.57 33.83
CA ILE A 11 5.46 2.14 33.62
C ILE A 11 4.16 1.44 33.20
N ASN A 12 3.05 1.71 33.87
CA ASN A 12 1.76 1.09 33.53
C ASN A 12 1.31 1.50 32.11
N SER A 13 1.38 2.80 31.78
CA SER A 13 1.03 3.29 30.44
C SER A 13 1.87 2.64 29.32
N VAL A 14 3.19 2.49 29.53
CA VAL A 14 4.07 1.83 28.58
C VAL A 14 3.74 0.33 28.43
N LYS A 15 3.42 -0.35 29.54
CA LYS A 15 2.96 -1.75 29.50
C LYS A 15 1.67 -1.92 28.70
N ASP A 16 0.73 -1.01 28.84
CA ASP A 16 -0.54 -1.07 28.11
C ASP A 16 -0.33 -0.76 26.62
N THR A 17 0.50 0.23 26.28
CA THR A 17 0.92 0.49 24.90
C THR A 17 1.57 -0.74 24.28
N MET A 18 2.45 -1.43 25.00
CA MET A 18 3.12 -2.65 24.51
C MET A 18 2.13 -3.79 24.25
N LYS A 19 1.07 -3.95 25.04
CA LYS A 19 0.00 -4.92 24.77
C LYS A 19 -0.74 -4.59 23.47
N ILE A 20 -1.05 -3.31 23.25
CA ILE A 20 -1.73 -2.83 22.03
C ILE A 20 -0.86 -3.06 20.80
N THR A 21 0.43 -2.67 20.84
CA THR A 21 1.34 -2.85 19.70
C THR A 21 1.55 -4.33 19.37
N ASN A 22 1.65 -5.20 20.38
CA ASN A 22 1.75 -6.63 20.16
C ASN A 22 0.47 -7.23 19.54
N ALA A 23 -0.71 -6.81 19.98
CA ALA A 23 -1.97 -7.21 19.36
C ALA A 23 -2.05 -6.75 17.89
N MET A 24 -1.65 -5.51 17.60
CA MET A 24 -1.61 -4.98 16.23
C MET A 24 -0.60 -5.72 15.36
N TYR A 25 0.55 -6.11 15.89
CA TYR A 25 1.51 -6.96 15.22
C TYR A 25 0.87 -8.29 14.77
N MET A 26 0.21 -9.00 15.70
CA MET A 26 -0.42 -10.29 15.40
C MET A 26 -1.53 -10.17 14.35
N ILE A 27 -2.38 -9.15 14.46
CA ILE A 27 -3.46 -8.89 13.50
C ILE A 27 -2.88 -8.61 12.11
N SER A 28 -1.86 -7.75 12.01
CA SER A 28 -1.24 -7.39 10.75
C SER A 28 -0.52 -8.58 10.11
N SER A 29 0.16 -9.40 10.90
CA SER A 29 0.78 -10.65 10.44
C SER A 29 -0.25 -11.62 9.83
N SER A 30 -1.39 -11.81 10.51
CA SER A 30 -2.48 -12.65 10.01
C SER A 30 -3.06 -12.12 8.69
N LYS A 31 -3.32 -10.81 8.62
CA LYS A 31 -3.85 -10.15 7.41
C LYS A 31 -2.89 -10.26 6.23
N MET A 32 -1.60 -10.03 6.46
CA MET A 32 -0.55 -10.17 5.43
C MET A 32 -0.49 -11.58 4.87
N LYS A 33 -0.46 -12.61 5.74
CA LYS A 33 -0.43 -14.01 5.32
C LYS A 33 -1.66 -14.37 4.47
N LYS A 34 -2.84 -13.91 4.88
CA LYS A 34 -4.08 -14.12 4.13
C LYS A 34 -4.04 -13.44 2.77
N ALA A 35 -3.54 -12.20 2.69
CA ALA A 35 -3.41 -11.48 1.43
C ALA A 35 -2.46 -12.19 0.47
N LYS A 36 -1.29 -12.63 0.94
CA LYS A 36 -0.32 -13.40 0.12
C LYS A 36 -0.93 -14.68 -0.43
N LYS A 37 -1.73 -15.39 0.37
CA LYS A 37 -2.41 -16.60 -0.09
C LYS A 37 -3.41 -16.26 -1.21
N ILE A 38 -4.24 -15.23 -1.03
CA ILE A 38 -5.19 -14.79 -2.04
C ILE A 38 -4.48 -14.43 -3.34
N LEU A 39 -3.36 -13.71 -3.27
CA LEU A 39 -2.57 -13.34 -4.45
C LEU A 39 -2.07 -14.60 -5.17
N SER A 40 -1.41 -15.51 -4.46
CA SER A 40 -0.92 -16.77 -5.01
C SER A 40 -2.02 -17.63 -5.64
N ASP A 41 -3.22 -17.64 -5.06
CA ASP A 41 -4.37 -18.41 -5.58
C ASP A 41 -4.97 -17.80 -6.86
N THR A 42 -4.78 -16.49 -7.09
CA THR A 42 -5.38 -15.76 -8.23
C THR A 42 -4.40 -15.44 -9.35
N GLU A 43 -3.11 -15.33 -9.08
CA GLU A 43 -2.06 -15.05 -10.08
C GLU A 43 -2.12 -15.97 -11.31
N PRO A 44 -2.29 -17.31 -11.20
CA PRO A 44 -2.31 -18.19 -12.37
C PRO A 44 -3.40 -17.85 -13.39
N TYR A 45 -4.56 -17.39 -12.92
CA TYR A 45 -5.64 -16.97 -13.80
C TYR A 45 -5.25 -15.77 -14.66
N PHE A 46 -4.59 -14.78 -14.06
CA PHE A 46 -4.17 -13.56 -14.78
C PHE A 46 -2.99 -13.81 -15.72
N TYR A 47 -2.05 -14.66 -15.33
CA TYR A 47 -0.98 -15.10 -16.24
C TYR A 47 -1.52 -15.84 -17.46
N ASN A 48 -2.52 -16.71 -17.27
CA ASN A 48 -3.17 -17.39 -18.39
C ASN A 48 -3.89 -16.40 -19.31
N MET A 49 -4.56 -15.39 -18.77
CA MET A 49 -5.22 -14.36 -19.56
C MET A 49 -4.20 -13.50 -20.33
N GLN A 50 -3.11 -13.10 -19.68
CA GLN A 50 -1.99 -12.42 -20.33
C GLN A 50 -1.41 -13.25 -21.47
N GLY A 51 -1.21 -14.55 -21.26
CA GLY A 51 -0.75 -15.49 -22.27
C GLY A 51 -1.72 -15.63 -23.45
N ALA A 52 -3.03 -15.62 -23.18
CA ALA A 52 -4.04 -15.66 -24.25
C ALA A 52 -4.05 -14.37 -25.08
N ILE A 53 -3.95 -13.19 -24.45
CA ILE A 53 -3.81 -11.92 -25.18
C ILE A 53 -2.52 -11.92 -26.00
N ALA A 54 -1.41 -12.37 -25.44
CA ALA A 54 -0.12 -12.49 -26.13
C ALA A 54 -0.22 -13.38 -27.37
N ARG A 55 -0.99 -14.48 -27.29
CA ARG A 55 -1.24 -15.39 -28.39
C ARG A 55 -2.05 -14.73 -29.50
N ILE A 56 -3.12 -13.99 -29.16
CA ILE A 56 -3.93 -13.23 -30.13
C ILE A 56 -3.05 -12.21 -30.85
N LEU A 57 -2.30 -11.38 -30.13
CA LEU A 57 -1.45 -10.32 -30.70
C LEU A 57 -0.34 -10.87 -31.61
N ARG A 58 0.10 -12.12 -31.38
CA ARG A 58 1.08 -12.78 -32.26
C ARG A 58 0.49 -13.18 -33.59
N HIS A 59 -0.75 -13.67 -33.62
CA HIS A 59 -1.43 -14.06 -34.86
C HIS A 59 -1.92 -12.86 -35.67
N ILE A 60 -2.21 -11.75 -35.01
CA ILE A 60 -2.67 -10.51 -35.65
C ILE A 60 -1.84 -9.32 -35.12
N PRO A 61 -0.57 -9.19 -35.50
CA PRO A 61 0.33 -8.17 -35.00
C PRO A 61 -0.12 -6.74 -35.35
N ASP A 62 -0.78 -6.59 -36.51
CA ASP A 62 -1.22 -5.29 -37.02
C ASP A 62 -2.59 -4.87 -36.51
N THR A 63 -3.19 -5.63 -35.54
CA THR A 63 -4.47 -5.27 -34.95
C THR A 63 -4.38 -3.88 -34.33
N GLU A 64 -5.20 -2.96 -34.86
CA GLU A 64 -5.45 -1.67 -34.27
C GLU A 64 -6.58 -1.80 -33.24
N HIS A 65 -6.26 -1.52 -31.97
CA HIS A 65 -7.25 -1.61 -30.89
C HIS A 65 -7.10 -0.42 -29.95
N PRO A 66 -8.19 0.18 -29.47
CA PRO A 66 -8.15 1.39 -28.64
C PRO A 66 -7.22 1.27 -27.44
N PHE A 67 -7.15 0.11 -26.80
CA PHE A 67 -6.32 -0.11 -25.63
C PHE A 67 -4.81 -0.19 -25.91
N PHE A 68 -4.42 -0.38 -27.19
CA PHE A 68 -3.02 -0.33 -27.64
C PHE A 68 -2.69 0.97 -28.38
N SER A 69 -3.67 1.84 -28.53
CA SER A 69 -3.49 3.10 -29.22
C SER A 69 -2.50 3.98 -28.48
N VAL A 70 -1.33 4.11 -29.05
CA VAL A 70 -0.29 4.97 -28.46
C VAL A 70 -0.60 6.41 -28.82
N ARG A 71 -1.01 7.17 -27.84
CA ARG A 71 -1.30 8.61 -27.99
C ARG A 71 -0.03 9.47 -27.92
N HIS A 72 1.10 8.90 -28.39
CA HIS A 72 2.41 9.58 -28.36
C HIS A 72 2.49 10.76 -29.35
N LEU A 73 1.54 10.89 -30.27
CA LEU A 73 1.42 12.07 -31.15
C LEU A 73 0.93 13.31 -30.39
N ILE A 74 0.32 13.15 -29.21
CA ILE A 74 -0.07 14.26 -28.35
C ILE A 74 1.20 14.76 -27.63
N PRO A 75 1.55 16.05 -27.71
CA PRO A 75 2.65 16.63 -26.94
C PRO A 75 2.50 16.30 -25.46
N GLN A 76 3.61 16.06 -24.79
CA GLN A 76 3.56 15.67 -23.35
C GLN A 76 2.84 16.69 -22.47
N GLU A 77 2.96 17.97 -22.82
CA GLU A 77 2.33 19.09 -22.11
C GLU A 77 0.81 19.12 -22.24
N GLU A 78 0.26 18.51 -23.29
CA GLU A 78 -1.18 18.47 -23.58
C GLU A 78 -1.82 17.16 -23.12
N ARG A 79 -1.03 16.18 -22.69
CA ARG A 79 -1.54 14.87 -22.25
C ARG A 79 -2.31 14.98 -20.95
N LYS A 80 -3.41 14.27 -20.91
CA LYS A 80 -4.22 14.07 -19.71
C LYS A 80 -3.83 12.76 -19.07
N VAL A 81 -3.13 12.84 -17.95
CA VAL A 81 -2.59 11.66 -17.25
C VAL A 81 -3.43 11.39 -15.99
N ALA A 82 -3.92 10.17 -15.86
CA ALA A 82 -4.59 9.72 -14.65
C ALA A 82 -3.65 8.85 -13.81
N ALA A 83 -3.70 9.02 -12.49
CA ALA A 83 -2.99 8.15 -11.56
C ALA A 83 -3.92 7.58 -10.50
N ILE A 84 -4.00 6.24 -10.44
CA ILE A 84 -4.62 5.53 -9.32
C ILE A 84 -3.59 5.44 -8.22
N VAL A 85 -3.84 6.10 -7.09
CA VAL A 85 -2.90 6.17 -5.96
C VAL A 85 -3.42 5.29 -4.83
N VAL A 86 -2.70 4.22 -4.50
CA VAL A 86 -3.13 3.23 -3.50
C VAL A 86 -2.42 3.47 -2.17
N THR A 87 -3.11 4.13 -1.25
CA THR A 87 -2.63 4.39 0.13
C THR A 87 -3.41 3.57 1.14
N GLY A 88 -3.02 3.61 2.41
CA GLY A 88 -3.76 2.96 3.49
C GLY A 88 -4.96 3.77 3.97
N ASP A 89 -5.94 3.07 4.56
CA ASP A 89 -7.06 3.73 5.26
C ASP A 89 -6.66 4.18 6.67
N LYS A 90 -5.58 3.63 7.22
CA LYS A 90 -5.11 3.89 8.59
C LYS A 90 -3.61 4.14 8.61
N GLY A 91 -3.16 4.91 9.58
CA GLY A 91 -1.75 5.14 9.85
C GLY A 91 -1.07 3.96 10.57
N MET A 92 0.02 4.27 11.26
CA MET A 92 0.86 3.35 12.03
C MET A 92 1.49 2.22 11.20
N ALA A 93 1.70 2.47 9.91
CA ALA A 93 2.36 1.56 8.96
C ALA A 93 3.77 2.07 8.56
N GLY A 94 4.50 2.68 9.49
CA GLY A 94 5.81 3.26 9.19
C GLY A 94 5.73 4.31 8.07
N ALA A 95 6.67 4.24 7.14
CA ALA A 95 6.76 5.16 6.00
C ALA A 95 5.85 4.78 4.81
N TYR A 96 5.04 3.73 4.90
CA TYR A 96 4.22 3.20 3.80
C TYR A 96 3.44 4.29 3.04
N ASN A 97 2.60 5.04 3.76
CA ASN A 97 1.79 6.08 3.14
C ASN A 97 2.64 7.26 2.62
N HIS A 98 3.65 7.67 3.38
CA HIS A 98 4.54 8.77 3.01
C HIS A 98 5.28 8.46 1.70
N ASN A 99 5.80 7.24 1.54
CA ASN A 99 6.53 6.86 0.34
C ASN A 99 5.64 6.90 -0.91
N ILE A 100 4.37 6.48 -0.80
CA ILE A 100 3.40 6.55 -1.90
C ILE A 100 3.06 8.01 -2.24
N THR A 101 2.75 8.84 -1.25
CA THR A 101 2.42 10.25 -1.52
C THR A 101 3.61 10.99 -2.14
N LYS A 102 4.83 10.75 -1.66
CA LYS A 102 6.05 11.31 -2.22
C LYS A 102 6.27 10.87 -3.68
N MET A 103 6.14 9.57 -3.97
CA MET A 103 6.26 9.06 -5.34
C MET A 103 5.22 9.68 -6.27
N THR A 104 4.00 9.88 -5.78
CA THR A 104 2.93 10.52 -6.57
C THR A 104 3.27 11.96 -6.90
N GLU A 105 3.81 12.73 -5.96
CA GLU A 105 4.29 14.09 -6.20
C GLU A 105 5.44 14.13 -7.20
N GLU A 106 6.45 13.27 -7.01
CA GLU A 106 7.57 13.16 -7.96
C GLU A 106 7.11 12.73 -9.36
N PHE A 107 6.10 11.90 -9.45
CA PHE A 107 5.50 11.51 -10.72
C PHE A 107 4.83 12.70 -11.41
N MET A 108 4.02 13.47 -10.70
CA MET A 108 3.36 14.66 -11.25
C MET A 108 4.38 15.73 -11.67
N GLU A 109 5.43 15.95 -10.89
CA GLU A 109 6.50 16.90 -11.23
C GLU A 109 7.30 16.50 -12.48
N LYS A 110 7.52 15.21 -12.69
CA LYS A 110 8.28 14.68 -13.84
C LYS A 110 7.46 14.51 -15.10
N THR A 111 6.14 14.48 -14.98
CA THR A 111 5.23 14.26 -16.10
C THR A 111 4.49 15.56 -16.38
N PRO A 112 4.86 16.34 -17.42
CA PRO A 112 4.12 17.54 -17.76
C PRO A 112 2.72 17.20 -18.25
N GLY A 113 1.79 18.17 -18.14
CA GLY A 113 0.42 18.03 -18.56
C GLY A 113 -0.60 18.04 -17.42
N TYR A 114 -1.84 17.73 -17.74
CA TYR A 114 -2.91 17.68 -16.75
C TYR A 114 -2.93 16.34 -16.01
N HIS A 115 -3.08 16.39 -14.68
CA HIS A 115 -3.14 15.20 -13.84
C HIS A 115 -4.48 15.07 -13.13
N LYS A 116 -5.12 13.91 -13.27
CA LYS A 116 -6.31 13.53 -12.51
C LYS A 116 -5.95 12.40 -11.54
N LEU A 117 -6.18 12.59 -10.24
CA LEU A 117 -5.87 11.59 -9.22
C LEU A 117 -7.13 10.81 -8.80
N TYR A 118 -7.01 9.49 -8.84
CA TYR A 118 -7.98 8.53 -8.29
C TYR A 118 -7.41 7.92 -7.02
N VAL A 119 -7.65 8.58 -5.88
CA VAL A 119 -6.98 8.22 -4.63
C VAL A 119 -7.78 7.19 -3.84
N LEU A 120 -7.18 6.04 -3.61
CA LEU A 120 -7.66 4.95 -2.74
C LEU A 120 -7.02 5.06 -1.35
N GLY A 121 -7.83 4.86 -0.32
CA GLY A 121 -7.41 4.96 1.08
C GLY A 121 -7.55 6.36 1.66
N MET A 122 -7.97 6.39 2.94
CA MET A 122 -8.29 7.65 3.64
C MET A 122 -7.07 8.54 3.87
N VAL A 123 -5.89 7.93 4.11
CA VAL A 123 -4.68 8.71 4.43
C VAL A 123 -4.22 9.52 3.22
N GLY A 124 -4.21 8.93 2.02
CA GLY A 124 -3.87 9.63 0.78
C GLY A 124 -4.88 10.71 0.43
N ARG A 125 -6.19 10.41 0.58
CA ARG A 125 -7.23 11.41 0.34
C ARG A 125 -7.04 12.64 1.21
N GLN A 126 -6.90 12.47 2.53
CA GLN A 126 -6.65 13.57 3.47
C GLN A 126 -5.36 14.34 3.18
N TYR A 127 -4.38 13.69 2.56
CA TYR A 127 -3.14 14.33 2.14
C TYR A 127 -3.35 15.20 0.92
N PHE A 128 -3.97 14.67 -0.14
CA PHE A 128 -4.14 15.38 -1.41
C PHE A 128 -5.30 16.39 -1.38
N GLU A 129 -6.32 16.23 -0.52
CA GLU A 129 -7.36 17.25 -0.29
C GLU A 129 -6.80 18.60 0.19
N LYS A 130 -5.59 18.62 0.74
CA LYS A 130 -4.90 19.85 1.19
C LYS A 130 -3.99 20.46 0.12
N LYS A 131 -3.87 19.79 -1.00
CA LYS A 131 -3.02 20.19 -2.13
C LYS A 131 -3.90 20.68 -3.29
N ASP A 132 -3.37 21.57 -4.09
CA ASP A 132 -4.03 22.06 -5.31
C ASP A 132 -3.84 21.04 -6.44
N VAL A 133 -4.53 19.90 -6.34
CA VAL A 133 -4.48 18.80 -7.32
C VAL A 133 -5.91 18.39 -7.65
N ASP A 134 -6.18 18.08 -8.92
CA ASP A 134 -7.48 17.55 -9.33
C ASP A 134 -7.62 16.09 -8.88
N MET A 135 -8.43 15.90 -7.85
CA MET A 135 -8.72 14.59 -7.28
C MET A 135 -10.19 14.24 -7.46
N ASP A 136 -10.48 13.08 -8.02
CA ASP A 136 -11.86 12.62 -8.17
C ASP A 136 -12.55 12.45 -6.80
N GLY A 137 -13.54 13.31 -6.57
CA GLY A 137 -14.30 13.37 -5.32
C GLY A 137 -15.23 12.18 -5.08
N SER A 138 -15.67 11.52 -6.15
CA SER A 138 -16.59 10.37 -6.12
C SER A 138 -15.87 9.05 -5.88
N PHE A 139 -14.56 8.98 -6.16
CA PHE A 139 -13.74 7.79 -6.10
C PHE A 139 -13.36 7.42 -4.64
N ARG A 140 -14.35 6.96 -3.87
CA ARG A 140 -14.22 6.71 -2.42
C ARG A 140 -14.18 5.23 -2.10
N TYR A 141 -13.11 4.55 -2.49
CA TYR A 141 -12.93 3.13 -2.18
C TYR A 141 -11.97 2.91 -1.01
N THR A 142 -12.36 2.01 -0.09
CA THR A 142 -11.46 1.49 0.94
C THR A 142 -10.49 0.48 0.34
N VAL A 143 -9.26 0.46 0.81
CA VAL A 143 -8.23 -0.55 0.47
C VAL A 143 -8.27 -1.76 1.39
N GLN A 144 -9.13 -1.74 2.43
CA GLN A 144 -9.29 -2.87 3.35
C GLN A 144 -10.00 -4.03 2.67
N LYS A 145 -9.44 -5.23 2.84
CA LYS A 145 -10.00 -6.47 2.28
C LYS A 145 -10.33 -6.30 0.77
N PRO A 146 -9.33 -6.18 -0.09
CA PRO A 146 -9.54 -6.03 -1.52
C PRO A 146 -10.38 -7.21 -2.06
N THR A 147 -11.34 -6.88 -2.93
CA THR A 147 -12.22 -7.84 -3.58
C THR A 147 -12.19 -7.65 -5.10
N MET A 148 -12.40 -8.72 -5.85
CA MET A 148 -12.50 -8.68 -7.32
C MET A 148 -13.61 -7.73 -7.80
N HIS A 149 -14.74 -7.70 -7.09
CA HIS A 149 -15.84 -6.79 -7.40
C HIS A 149 -15.41 -5.31 -7.33
N ARG A 150 -14.65 -4.93 -6.29
CA ARG A 150 -14.13 -3.55 -6.17
C ARG A 150 -13.12 -3.24 -7.26
N ALA A 151 -12.22 -4.16 -7.56
CA ALA A 151 -11.27 -3.99 -8.65
C ALA A 151 -11.98 -3.80 -10.00
N ARG A 152 -13.10 -4.50 -10.22
CA ARG A 152 -13.93 -4.35 -11.41
C ARG A 152 -14.54 -2.95 -11.51
N LEU A 153 -15.16 -2.45 -10.44
CA LEU A 153 -15.72 -1.08 -10.43
C LEU A 153 -14.65 -0.03 -10.72
N ILE A 154 -13.47 -0.19 -10.14
CA ILE A 154 -12.34 0.72 -10.41
C ILE A 154 -11.91 0.61 -11.88
N SER A 155 -11.78 -0.61 -12.39
CA SER A 155 -11.39 -0.86 -13.78
C SER A 155 -12.40 -0.30 -14.77
N GLU A 156 -13.69 -0.49 -14.55
CA GLU A 156 -14.78 0.03 -15.39
C GLU A 156 -14.73 1.57 -15.49
N GLU A 157 -14.54 2.25 -14.36
CA GLU A 157 -14.42 3.71 -14.33
C GLU A 157 -13.20 4.20 -15.12
N ILE A 158 -12.05 3.59 -14.90
CA ILE A 158 -10.81 3.95 -15.59
C ILE A 158 -10.85 3.64 -17.09
N VAL A 159 -11.40 2.49 -17.46
CA VAL A 159 -11.57 2.09 -18.87
C VAL A 159 -12.51 3.04 -19.58
N ARG A 160 -13.61 3.42 -18.94
CA ARG A 160 -14.56 4.40 -19.47
C ARG A 160 -13.87 5.74 -19.74
N SER A 161 -13.22 6.34 -18.74
CA SER A 161 -12.51 7.62 -18.88
C SER A 161 -11.44 7.58 -19.98
N PHE A 162 -10.76 6.43 -20.14
CA PHE A 162 -9.77 6.25 -21.21
C PHE A 162 -10.43 6.17 -22.60
N LEU A 163 -11.48 5.39 -22.76
CA LEU A 163 -12.19 5.23 -24.06
C LEU A 163 -12.89 6.52 -24.49
N GLU A 164 -13.48 7.26 -23.53
CA GLU A 164 -14.12 8.57 -23.75
C GLU A 164 -13.12 9.72 -23.96
N ARG A 165 -11.81 9.43 -23.93
CA ARG A 165 -10.74 10.41 -24.08
C ARG A 165 -10.73 11.52 -23.02
N GLU A 166 -11.24 11.24 -21.85
CA GLU A 166 -11.07 12.11 -20.69
C GLU A 166 -9.62 12.06 -20.19
N VAL A 167 -8.96 10.91 -20.35
CA VAL A 167 -7.55 10.69 -20.04
C VAL A 167 -6.83 9.96 -21.19
N ASP A 168 -5.55 10.26 -21.37
CA ASP A 168 -4.71 9.70 -22.42
C ASP A 168 -3.77 8.61 -21.91
N GLU A 169 -3.37 8.71 -20.66
CA GLU A 169 -2.52 7.72 -19.98
C GLU A 169 -3.09 7.44 -18.60
N VAL A 170 -2.98 6.19 -18.17
CA VAL A 170 -3.40 5.76 -16.83
C VAL A 170 -2.28 5.01 -16.16
N HIS A 171 -1.94 5.44 -14.97
CA HIS A 171 -0.94 4.83 -14.11
C HIS A 171 -1.56 4.31 -12.81
N ILE A 172 -0.91 3.32 -12.19
CA ILE A 172 -1.19 2.92 -10.82
C ILE A 172 0.07 3.02 -9.99
N ILE A 173 -0.03 3.74 -8.87
CA ILE A 173 1.04 3.94 -7.92
C ILE A 173 0.67 3.20 -6.63
N TYR A 174 1.44 2.16 -6.33
CA TYR A 174 1.19 1.29 -5.19
C TYR A 174 2.50 0.77 -4.59
N THR A 175 2.46 0.12 -3.44
CA THR A 175 3.66 -0.49 -2.85
C THR A 175 3.73 -1.96 -3.20
N GLN A 176 4.80 -2.34 -3.90
CA GLN A 176 5.14 -3.71 -4.23
C GLN A 176 6.00 -4.33 -3.12
N MET A 177 5.75 -5.60 -2.82
CA MET A 177 6.53 -6.37 -1.86
C MET A 177 7.50 -7.29 -2.59
N GLN A 178 8.77 -6.91 -2.70
CA GLN A 178 9.80 -7.79 -3.25
C GLN A 178 10.08 -8.97 -2.31
N ASN A 179 10.11 -8.71 -1.00
CA ASN A 179 10.25 -9.72 0.05
C ASN A 179 9.70 -9.18 1.39
N ALA A 180 9.86 -9.93 2.48
CA ALA A 180 9.36 -9.52 3.80
C ALA A 180 10.03 -8.26 4.37
N VAL A 181 11.19 -7.87 3.85
CA VAL A 181 11.99 -6.72 4.32
C VAL A 181 11.92 -5.54 3.36
N VAL A 182 11.90 -5.83 2.06
CA VAL A 182 11.97 -4.81 1.01
C VAL A 182 10.57 -4.59 0.43
N MET A 183 10.09 -3.38 0.62
CA MET A 183 8.83 -2.88 0.07
C MET A 183 9.11 -1.54 -0.59
N GLU A 184 8.79 -1.44 -1.86
CA GLU A 184 9.06 -0.24 -2.65
C GLU A 184 7.79 0.29 -3.30
N PRO A 185 7.56 1.60 -3.30
CA PRO A 185 6.53 2.19 -4.11
C PRO A 185 6.92 2.03 -5.58
N VAL A 186 5.97 1.65 -6.40
CA VAL A 186 6.15 1.49 -7.85
C VAL A 186 5.08 2.25 -8.59
N ASN A 187 5.45 2.76 -9.75
CA ASN A 187 4.54 3.37 -10.71
C ASN A 187 4.48 2.46 -11.94
N MET A 188 3.30 1.94 -12.24
CA MET A 188 3.05 1.07 -13.39
C MET A 188 2.03 1.70 -14.31
N GLN A 189 2.37 1.82 -15.60
CA GLN A 189 1.43 2.25 -16.63
C GLN A 189 0.42 1.13 -16.88
N LEU A 190 -0.87 1.44 -16.74
CA LEU A 190 -1.99 0.53 -17.04
C LEU A 190 -2.48 0.71 -18.48
N LEU A 191 -2.64 1.94 -18.92
CA LEU A 191 -3.14 2.30 -20.25
C LEU A 191 -2.33 3.47 -20.83
N PRO A 192 -2.15 3.50 -22.17
CA PRO A 192 -2.40 2.42 -23.11
C PRO A 192 -1.51 1.22 -22.82
N LEU A 193 -1.99 0.02 -23.16
CA LEU A 193 -1.23 -1.22 -23.04
C LEU A 193 -0.11 -1.24 -24.11
N LYS A 194 1.05 -1.69 -23.71
CA LYS A 194 2.18 -1.89 -24.64
C LYS A 194 2.12 -3.32 -25.21
N LYS A 195 2.04 -3.47 -26.53
CA LYS A 195 2.09 -4.79 -27.17
C LYS A 195 3.33 -5.59 -26.73
N THR A 196 4.45 -4.89 -26.48
CA THR A 196 5.70 -5.49 -25.97
C THR A 196 5.57 -6.16 -24.61
N SER A 197 4.64 -5.71 -23.78
CA SER A 197 4.37 -6.32 -22.46
C SER A 197 3.72 -7.69 -22.55
N PHE A 198 3.20 -8.05 -23.73
CA PHE A 198 2.60 -9.34 -24.04
C PHE A 198 3.54 -10.21 -24.89
N SER A 199 4.75 -9.76 -25.20
CA SER A 199 5.74 -10.57 -25.90
C SER A 199 6.22 -11.70 -24.97
N PRO A 200 6.13 -12.96 -25.41
CA PRO A 200 6.53 -14.07 -24.56
C PRO A 200 8.05 -14.08 -24.41
N LEU A 201 8.49 -14.07 -23.17
CA LEU A 201 9.91 -14.12 -22.81
C LEU A 201 10.59 -15.43 -23.24
N GLN A 202 9.84 -16.51 -23.46
CA GLN A 202 10.35 -17.80 -24.02
C GLN A 202 9.15 -18.67 -24.43
N ILE A 203 8.85 -18.72 -25.76
CA ILE A 203 8.00 -19.79 -26.27
C ILE A 203 8.88 -20.68 -27.15
N PRO A 204 8.87 -22.00 -26.94
CA PRO A 204 9.55 -22.94 -27.87
C PRO A 204 9.06 -22.74 -29.30
N ALA A 205 9.98 -22.84 -30.27
CA ALA A 205 9.71 -22.60 -31.70
C ALA A 205 8.58 -23.48 -32.25
N GLU A 206 8.28 -24.59 -31.59
CA GLU A 206 7.26 -25.56 -32.01
C GLU A 206 5.80 -25.07 -31.82
N VAL A 207 5.56 -24.00 -31.03
CA VAL A 207 4.22 -23.46 -30.78
C VAL A 207 3.77 -22.44 -31.83
N HIS A 208 4.58 -22.19 -32.88
CA HIS A 208 4.31 -21.16 -33.90
C HIS A 208 3.25 -21.56 -34.95
N GLN A 209 2.73 -22.77 -34.93
CA GLN A 209 1.85 -23.30 -36.01
C GLN A 209 0.41 -23.62 -35.57
N GLU A 210 -0.02 -23.17 -34.38
CA GLU A 210 -1.42 -23.33 -34.00
C GLU A 210 -2.33 -22.39 -34.81
N GLU A 211 -3.22 -22.94 -35.61
CA GLU A 211 -4.32 -22.20 -36.21
C GLU A 211 -5.32 -21.85 -35.07
N ILE A 212 -5.55 -20.55 -34.86
CA ILE A 212 -6.50 -20.07 -33.86
C ILE A 212 -7.71 -19.46 -34.58
N GLU A 213 -8.86 -20.07 -34.43
CA GLU A 213 -10.13 -19.47 -34.80
C GLU A 213 -10.61 -18.53 -33.67
N MET A 214 -10.96 -17.29 -34.05
CA MET A 214 -11.46 -16.28 -33.11
C MET A 214 -12.89 -15.91 -33.50
N PHE A 215 -13.81 -16.10 -32.62
CA PHE A 215 -15.22 -15.80 -32.86
C PHE A 215 -15.72 -14.72 -31.88
N PRO A 216 -16.42 -13.67 -32.34
CA PRO A 216 -16.75 -13.35 -33.74
C PRO A 216 -15.57 -12.77 -34.54
N SER A 217 -14.61 -12.11 -33.90
CA SER A 217 -13.38 -11.55 -34.47
C SER A 217 -12.31 -11.40 -33.39
N ALA A 218 -11.06 -11.14 -33.76
CA ALA A 218 -9.99 -10.88 -32.81
C ALA A 218 -10.24 -9.63 -31.97
N GLU A 219 -10.74 -8.56 -32.59
CA GLU A 219 -11.10 -7.32 -31.92
C GLU A 219 -12.20 -7.58 -30.88
N GLY A 220 -13.27 -8.30 -31.25
CA GLY A 220 -14.36 -8.63 -30.33
C GLY A 220 -13.92 -9.50 -29.14
N VAL A 221 -12.94 -10.38 -29.36
CA VAL A 221 -12.32 -11.16 -28.25
C VAL A 221 -11.49 -10.24 -27.35
N LEU A 222 -10.69 -9.33 -27.91
CA LEU A 222 -9.89 -8.36 -27.18
C LEU A 222 -10.74 -7.37 -26.40
N ASP A 223 -11.88 -6.93 -26.94
CA ASP A 223 -12.85 -6.04 -26.26
C ASP A 223 -13.33 -6.63 -24.93
N ILE A 224 -13.45 -7.95 -24.85
CA ILE A 224 -13.87 -8.66 -23.62
C ILE A 224 -12.68 -8.97 -22.73
N MET A 225 -11.57 -9.41 -23.32
CA MET A 225 -10.43 -9.92 -22.57
C MET A 225 -9.64 -8.80 -21.87
N ILE A 226 -9.42 -7.66 -22.55
CA ILE A 226 -8.57 -6.58 -22.02
C ILE A 226 -9.18 -5.94 -20.76
N PRO A 227 -10.48 -5.58 -20.70
CA PRO A 227 -11.07 -5.06 -19.45
C PRO A 227 -11.00 -6.06 -18.29
N ASN A 228 -11.17 -7.37 -18.56
CA ASN A 228 -11.03 -8.40 -17.56
C ASN A 228 -9.57 -8.55 -17.09
N TYR A 229 -8.61 -8.46 -18.01
CA TYR A 229 -7.17 -8.44 -17.68
C TYR A 229 -6.82 -7.23 -16.80
N LEU A 230 -7.27 -6.02 -17.17
CA LEU A 230 -7.05 -4.81 -16.38
C LEU A 230 -7.67 -4.92 -14.99
N THR A 231 -8.88 -5.48 -14.88
CA THR A 231 -9.51 -5.79 -13.59
C THR A 231 -8.61 -6.69 -12.74
N GLY A 232 -7.99 -7.68 -13.36
CA GLY A 232 -7.07 -8.58 -12.69
C GLY A 232 -5.78 -7.92 -12.23
N VAL A 233 -5.19 -7.11 -13.08
CA VAL A 233 -3.98 -6.34 -12.74
C VAL A 233 -4.26 -5.39 -11.58
N ILE A 234 -5.35 -4.62 -11.65
CA ILE A 234 -5.76 -3.72 -10.56
C ILE A 234 -6.00 -4.52 -9.27
N TYR A 235 -6.68 -5.65 -9.36
CA TYR A 235 -6.90 -6.51 -8.19
C TYR A 235 -5.58 -6.99 -7.58
N GLY A 236 -4.64 -7.46 -8.38
CA GLY A 236 -3.30 -7.85 -7.94
C GLY A 236 -2.59 -6.71 -7.21
N CYS A 237 -2.58 -5.50 -7.79
CA CYS A 237 -1.99 -4.32 -7.17
C CYS A 237 -2.66 -3.97 -5.82
N LEU A 238 -3.99 -4.07 -5.72
CA LEU A 238 -4.71 -3.81 -4.47
C LEU A 238 -4.39 -4.84 -3.39
N VAL A 239 -4.30 -6.13 -3.74
CA VAL A 239 -3.97 -7.20 -2.79
C VAL A 239 -2.52 -7.08 -2.33
N GLU A 240 -1.61 -6.77 -3.25
CA GLU A 240 -0.19 -6.58 -2.95
C GLU A 240 0.04 -5.33 -2.09
N ALA A 241 -0.60 -4.21 -2.41
CA ALA A 241 -0.60 -3.00 -1.58
C ALA A 241 -1.12 -3.28 -0.17
N TYR A 242 -2.21 -4.04 -0.04
CA TYR A 242 -2.76 -4.43 1.25
C TYR A 242 -1.83 -5.35 2.04
N ALA A 243 -1.14 -6.29 1.37
CA ALA A 243 -0.12 -7.12 2.00
C ALA A 243 1.07 -6.27 2.49
N SER A 244 1.54 -5.35 1.65
CA SER A 244 2.64 -4.42 1.96
C SER A 244 2.30 -3.48 3.12
N GLU A 245 1.10 -2.91 3.14
CA GLU A 245 0.61 -2.07 4.25
C GLU A 245 0.64 -2.84 5.59
N ASN A 246 0.13 -4.09 5.58
CA ASN A 246 0.09 -4.89 6.80
C ASN A 246 1.50 -5.37 7.21
N ASN A 247 2.41 -5.63 6.27
CA ASN A 247 3.81 -5.93 6.57
C ASN A 247 4.54 -4.72 7.17
N ALA A 248 4.36 -3.53 6.60
CA ALA A 248 4.92 -2.29 7.13
C ALA A 248 4.40 -2.00 8.55
N ARG A 249 3.11 -2.20 8.78
CA ARG A 249 2.51 -2.07 10.12
C ARG A 249 3.04 -3.11 11.09
N MET A 250 3.17 -4.35 10.69
CA MET A 250 3.75 -5.43 11.50
C MET A 250 5.17 -5.06 11.96
N THR A 251 6.03 -4.62 11.05
CA THR A 251 7.40 -4.20 11.34
C THR A 251 7.44 -2.98 12.26
N ALA A 252 6.60 -1.97 12.02
CA ALA A 252 6.50 -0.78 12.87
C ALA A 252 6.03 -1.13 14.29
N MET A 253 5.07 -2.04 14.43
CA MET A 253 4.57 -2.49 15.74
C MET A 253 5.60 -3.34 16.48
N GLN A 254 6.36 -4.17 15.79
CA GLN A 254 7.49 -4.91 16.38
C GLN A 254 8.53 -3.96 16.95
N SER A 255 8.98 -2.99 16.15
CA SER A 255 9.95 -1.96 16.58
C SER A 255 9.44 -1.15 17.79
N SER A 256 8.16 -0.77 17.76
CA SER A 256 7.52 -0.06 18.89
C SER A 256 7.49 -0.92 20.16
N THR A 257 7.17 -2.22 20.03
CA THR A 257 7.16 -3.17 21.15
C THR A 257 8.55 -3.33 21.76
N ASP A 258 9.59 -3.44 20.94
CA ASP A 258 10.97 -3.59 21.41
C ASP A 258 11.50 -2.30 22.04
N SER A 259 11.11 -1.14 21.52
CA SER A 259 11.40 0.16 22.15
C SER A 259 10.69 0.30 23.51
N ALA A 260 9.44 -0.16 23.61
CA ALA A 260 8.69 -0.16 24.87
C ALA A 260 9.35 -1.07 25.92
N LYS A 261 9.86 -2.23 25.54
CA LYS A 261 10.63 -3.13 26.47
C LYS A 261 11.85 -2.43 27.03
N LYS A 262 12.64 -1.76 26.19
CA LYS A 262 13.83 -1.00 26.64
C LYS A 262 13.42 0.11 27.61
N MET A 263 12.40 0.88 27.28
CA MET A 263 11.89 1.95 28.13
C MET A 263 11.39 1.42 29.49
N LEU A 264 10.73 0.25 29.51
CA LEU A 264 10.31 -0.39 30.77
C LEU A 264 11.48 -0.78 31.67
N GLN A 265 12.58 -1.25 31.11
CA GLN A 265 13.82 -1.57 31.87
C GLN A 265 14.38 -0.30 32.52
N GLU A 266 14.51 0.78 31.75
CA GLU A 266 15.02 2.06 32.24
C GLU A 266 14.11 2.66 33.34
N LEU A 267 12.81 2.69 33.10
CA LEU A 267 11.84 3.19 34.07
C LEU A 267 11.81 2.34 35.37
N SER A 268 12.01 1.03 35.25
CA SER A 268 12.08 0.15 36.43
C SER A 268 13.29 0.46 37.29
N ILE A 269 14.43 0.75 36.69
CA ILE A 269 15.65 1.16 37.43
C ILE A 269 15.41 2.51 38.12
N GLN A 270 14.83 3.48 37.41
CA GLN A 270 14.50 4.80 37.96
C GLN A 270 13.50 4.70 39.09
N TYR A 271 12.46 3.86 38.93
CA TYR A 271 11.46 3.63 39.98
C TYR A 271 12.10 3.06 41.25
N ASN A 272 12.95 2.06 41.13
CA ASN A 272 13.62 1.46 42.30
C ASN A 272 14.54 2.45 43.01
N ARG A 273 15.27 3.29 42.28
CA ARG A 273 16.10 4.36 42.87
C ARG A 273 15.23 5.40 43.60
N ALA A 274 14.17 5.88 42.96
CA ALA A 274 13.27 6.85 43.57
C ALA A 274 12.55 6.28 44.80
N ARG A 275 12.14 4.99 44.76
CA ARG A 275 11.54 4.30 45.91
C ARG A 275 12.53 4.17 47.06
N GLN A 276 13.76 3.76 46.82
CA GLN A 276 14.79 3.65 47.84
C GLN A 276 15.10 5.00 48.48
N ALA A 277 15.23 6.07 47.69
CA ALA A 277 15.43 7.41 48.20
C ALA A 277 14.29 7.88 49.08
N ALA A 278 13.03 7.63 48.67
CA ALA A 278 11.86 7.97 49.47
C ALA A 278 11.84 7.23 50.83
N ILE A 279 12.10 5.90 50.81
CA ILE A 279 12.17 5.10 52.05
C ILE A 279 13.30 5.60 52.95
N THR A 280 14.46 5.92 52.42
CA THR A 280 15.60 6.45 53.19
C THR A 280 15.25 7.79 53.82
N GLN A 281 14.56 8.65 53.08
CA GLN A 281 14.10 9.94 53.59
C GLN A 281 13.09 9.76 54.72
N GLU A 282 12.06 8.91 54.58
CA GLU A 282 11.08 8.59 55.61
C GLU A 282 11.75 8.07 56.90
N ILE A 283 12.69 7.10 56.75
CA ILE A 283 13.46 6.58 57.88
C ILE A 283 14.27 7.69 58.57
N THR A 284 14.91 8.55 57.80
CA THR A 284 15.71 9.66 58.34
C THR A 284 14.86 10.66 59.08
N GLU A 285 13.67 10.99 58.54
CA GLU A 285 12.69 11.88 59.22
C GLU A 285 12.19 11.29 60.54
N VAL A 286 11.82 9.99 60.54
CA VAL A 286 11.38 9.30 61.77
C VAL A 286 12.51 9.26 62.82
N CYS A 287 13.73 8.89 62.41
CA CYS A 287 14.88 8.84 63.32
C CYS A 287 15.23 10.25 63.89
N SER A 288 15.18 11.27 63.04
CA SER A 288 15.44 12.66 63.46
C SER A 288 14.37 13.19 64.42
N GLY A 289 13.08 12.89 64.15
CA GLY A 289 11.97 13.22 65.02
C GLY A 289 12.07 12.55 66.39
N ALA A 290 12.38 11.25 66.45
CA ALA A 290 12.60 10.51 67.67
C ALA A 290 13.77 11.07 68.51
N LYS A 291 14.87 11.49 67.81
CA LYS A 291 16.03 12.09 68.47
C LYS A 291 15.74 13.50 69.06
N ALA A 292 14.92 14.28 68.37
CA ALA A 292 14.45 15.58 68.85
C ALA A 292 13.53 15.46 70.09
N GLN A 293 12.68 14.43 70.13
CA GLN A 293 11.79 14.15 71.22
C GLN A 293 12.49 13.65 72.51
N ARG A 294 13.63 12.94 72.35
CA ARG A 294 14.49 12.51 73.46
C ARG A 294 15.36 13.64 74.08
N ARG A 295 15.48 14.76 73.35
CA ARG A 295 16.27 15.94 73.88
C ARG A 295 15.42 16.99 74.57
N LYS A 296 14.12 16.82 74.67
CA LYS A 296 13.21 17.52 75.52
C LYS A 296 12.96 16.68 76.80
#